data_cbf8ab813c49cca1a2cd06200633acff
#
_entry.id   cbf8ab813c49cca1a2cd06200633acff
#
_cell.length_a   1.000
_cell.length_b   1.000
_cell.length_c   1.000
_cell.angle_alpha   90.00
_cell.angle_beta   90.00
_cell.angle_gamma   90.00
#
_symmetry.space_group_name_H-M   'P 1'
#
loop_
_entity.id
_entity.type
_entity.pdbx_description
1 polymer ?
#
loop_
_entity_poly.entity_id
_entity_poly.type
_entity_poly.pdbx_seq_one_letter_code
_entity_poly.pdbx_strand_id
1 'polypeptide(L)'
;MRRRLLTAAGVLMLGALAMAPGLREKLRSVSWDVQTFSGGAQQAELTLPEREIYALQLAVFDSGERASSEARRLQAKGVRCIVWQREKMRIVSSVAFTREALDLNTARGEEAYVIRDTMEAVPLRLSCGAPELAAVQTLLETPDSVLTRLLTGEEPLSDILADVMSVAGQAAGSHPDNALYTQLAQSLANWCALMERTMEETDERSARSYAAVTMCTLCRELRLALQNTAQS
;
A
#
# COMPACT_ATOMS: atom_id res chain seq x y z
N MET A 1 -7.96 21.63 25.68
CA MET A 1 -9.07 21.35 24.72
C MET A 1 -8.65 21.25 23.23
N ARG A 2 -7.43 21.64 22.82
CA ARG A 2 -6.98 21.59 21.40
C ARG A 2 -6.47 20.22 20.90
N ARG A 3 -6.17 19.26 21.77
CA ARG A 3 -5.63 17.93 21.37
C ARG A 3 -6.67 16.94 20.81
N ARG A 4 -7.98 17.15 21.05
CA ARG A 4 -9.05 16.22 20.60
C ARG A 4 -9.55 16.47 19.17
N LEU A 5 -9.31 17.64 18.61
CA LEU A 5 -9.73 17.97 17.23
C LEU A 5 -8.78 17.46 16.14
N LEU A 6 -7.50 17.25 16.48
CA LEU A 6 -6.51 16.71 15.53
C LEU A 6 -6.67 15.21 15.27
N THR A 7 -7.17 14.44 16.24
CA THR A 7 -7.45 13.00 16.09
C THR A 7 -8.58 12.71 15.11
N ALA A 8 -9.59 13.56 15.03
CA ALA A 8 -10.71 13.38 14.12
C ALA A 8 -10.31 13.61 12.63
N ALA A 9 -9.44 14.58 12.37
CA ALA A 9 -8.94 14.85 11.02
C ALA A 9 -7.99 13.75 10.50
N GLY A 10 -7.18 13.16 11.37
CA GLY A 10 -6.30 12.03 11.04
C GLY A 10 -7.09 10.77 10.66
N VAL A 11 -8.19 10.50 11.38
CA VAL A 11 -9.07 9.35 11.10
C VAL A 11 -9.82 9.51 9.77
N LEU A 12 -10.19 10.75 9.40
CA LEU A 12 -10.86 11.04 8.12
C LEU A 12 -9.92 10.85 6.91
N MET A 13 -8.61 11.14 7.05
CA MET A 13 -7.64 10.88 5.96
C MET A 13 -7.30 9.40 5.81
N LEU A 14 -7.30 8.63 6.88
CA LEU A 14 -7.11 7.17 6.83
C LEU A 14 -8.28 6.45 6.14
N GLY A 15 -9.50 6.92 6.35
CA GLY A 15 -10.67 6.49 5.59
C GLY A 15 -10.52 6.78 4.09
N ALA A 16 -9.83 7.85 3.73
CA ALA A 16 -9.61 8.23 2.33
C ALA A 16 -8.54 7.36 1.62
N LEU A 17 -7.49 6.88 2.31
CA LEU A 17 -6.50 5.97 1.70
C LEU A 17 -7.01 4.51 1.63
N ALA A 18 -7.68 4.04 2.68
CA ALA A 18 -8.26 2.68 2.71
C ALA A 18 -9.60 2.57 1.94
N MET A 19 -10.22 3.71 1.63
CA MET A 19 -11.56 3.81 1.06
C MET A 19 -11.67 4.83 -0.06
N ALA A 20 -10.54 5.21 -0.68
CA ALA A 20 -10.68 6.01 -1.88
C ALA A 20 -11.26 5.12 -3.00
N PRO A 21 -12.62 5.05 -3.15
CA PRO A 21 -13.21 4.55 -4.38
C PRO A 21 -12.62 5.32 -5.57
N GLY A 22 -12.15 6.55 -5.35
CA GLY A 22 -11.41 7.34 -6.31
C GLY A 22 -10.02 6.82 -6.67
N LEU A 23 -9.30 6.13 -5.81
CA LEU A 23 -8.05 5.47 -6.20
C LEU A 23 -8.35 4.31 -7.15
N ARG A 24 -9.36 3.51 -6.84
CA ARG A 24 -9.81 2.38 -7.66
C ARG A 24 -10.45 2.83 -8.98
N GLU A 25 -11.26 3.87 -8.93
CA GLU A 25 -11.90 4.45 -10.12
C GLU A 25 -10.88 5.16 -11.02
N LYS A 26 -9.95 5.92 -10.44
CA LYS A 26 -8.86 6.53 -11.18
C LYS A 26 -7.86 5.51 -11.72
N LEU A 27 -7.54 4.44 -10.99
CA LEU A 27 -6.72 3.34 -11.52
C LEU A 27 -7.46 2.54 -12.60
N ARG A 28 -8.78 2.42 -12.54
CA ARG A 28 -9.60 1.79 -13.60
C ARG A 28 -9.80 2.66 -14.84
N SER A 29 -9.75 3.96 -14.71
CA SER A 29 -9.95 4.90 -15.83
C SER A 29 -8.66 5.20 -16.61
N VAL A 30 -7.50 4.73 -16.14
CA VAL A 30 -6.24 4.86 -16.87
C VAL A 30 -6.17 3.73 -17.89
N SER A 31 -6.44 4.05 -19.14
CA SER A 31 -6.05 3.20 -20.27
C SER A 31 -4.53 3.09 -20.28
N TRP A 32 -4.03 1.89 -19.97
CA TRP A 32 -2.63 1.55 -20.06
C TRP A 32 -2.27 1.24 -21.52
N ASP A 33 -2.40 2.22 -22.38
CA ASP A 33 -1.62 2.14 -23.59
C ASP A 33 -0.16 2.17 -23.14
N VAL A 34 0.55 1.07 -23.36
CA VAL A 34 2.01 1.04 -23.38
C VAL A 34 2.41 1.91 -24.55
N GLN A 35 2.12 3.20 -24.43
CA GLN A 35 2.44 4.16 -25.46
C GLN A 35 3.96 4.34 -25.43
N THR A 36 4.53 3.93 -26.51
CA THR A 36 5.86 4.28 -26.97
C THR A 36 6.17 5.72 -26.63
N PHE A 37 7.01 5.91 -25.61
CA PHE A 37 7.69 7.17 -25.41
C PHE A 37 8.54 7.42 -26.64
N SER A 38 8.27 8.49 -27.37
CA SER A 38 8.91 8.82 -28.64
C SER A 38 10.38 9.17 -28.41
N GLY A 39 11.29 8.32 -28.90
CA GLY A 39 12.73 8.58 -28.93
C GLY A 39 13.56 7.37 -28.50
N GLY A 40 13.79 6.40 -29.39
CA GLY A 40 14.69 5.27 -29.15
C GLY A 40 14.24 4.38 -27.99
N ALA A 41 13.09 3.76 -28.10
CA ALA A 41 12.49 2.98 -27.03
C ALA A 41 13.35 1.77 -26.69
N GLN A 42 13.91 1.73 -25.49
CA GLN A 42 14.41 0.52 -24.89
C GLN A 42 13.22 -0.26 -24.32
N GLN A 43 13.26 -1.57 -24.53
CA GLN A 43 12.29 -2.47 -23.93
C GLN A 43 12.94 -3.20 -22.76
N ALA A 44 12.23 -3.30 -21.64
CA ALA A 44 12.61 -4.14 -20.54
C ALA A 44 11.43 -4.98 -20.06
N GLU A 45 11.75 -6.16 -19.59
CA GLU A 45 10.80 -7.00 -18.88
C GLU A 45 11.03 -6.84 -17.37
N LEU A 46 9.95 -6.56 -16.65
CA LEU A 46 9.91 -6.50 -15.21
C LEU A 46 8.85 -7.49 -14.73
N THR A 47 9.15 -8.24 -13.69
CA THR A 47 8.15 -9.08 -13.04
C THR A 47 8.03 -8.70 -11.58
N LEU A 48 6.88 -8.21 -11.17
CA LEU A 48 6.55 -8.13 -9.75
C LEU A 48 6.36 -9.57 -9.25
N PRO A 49 7.17 -10.04 -8.28
CA PRO A 49 7.19 -11.45 -7.89
C PRO A 49 5.92 -11.85 -7.14
N GLU A 50 5.57 -13.13 -7.21
CA GLU A 50 4.57 -13.70 -6.33
C GLU A 50 4.98 -13.54 -4.87
N ARG A 51 4.00 -13.23 -4.01
CA ARG A 51 4.19 -13.09 -2.57
C ARG A 51 3.10 -13.82 -1.81
N GLU A 52 3.49 -14.76 -0.99
CA GLU A 52 2.62 -15.34 0.02
C GLU A 52 2.68 -14.52 1.29
N ILE A 53 1.52 -14.23 1.87
CA ILE A 53 1.38 -13.42 3.07
C ILE A 53 0.40 -14.09 4.02
N TYR A 54 0.70 -14.02 5.30
CA TYR A 54 -0.23 -14.30 6.38
C TYR A 54 -0.77 -12.98 6.90
N ALA A 55 -2.06 -12.93 7.18
CA ALA A 55 -2.71 -11.72 7.69
C ALA A 55 -3.58 -12.04 8.91
N LEU A 56 -3.59 -11.13 9.88
CA LEU A 56 -4.46 -11.20 11.05
C LEU A 56 -5.77 -10.49 10.74
N GLN A 57 -6.81 -11.27 10.48
CA GLN A 57 -8.15 -10.81 10.14
C GLN A 57 -9.00 -10.70 11.40
N LEU A 58 -9.59 -9.52 11.62
CA LEU A 58 -10.47 -9.24 12.76
C LEU A 58 -11.94 -9.45 12.43
N ALA A 59 -12.36 -9.19 11.19
CA ALA A 59 -13.75 -9.35 10.77
C ALA A 59 -13.88 -9.49 9.25
N VAL A 60 -15.04 -9.99 8.81
CA VAL A 60 -15.41 -10.14 7.39
C VAL A 60 -16.82 -9.62 7.17
N PHE A 61 -17.04 -8.88 6.10
CA PHE A 61 -18.33 -8.31 5.72
C PHE A 61 -18.59 -8.47 4.23
N ASP A 62 -19.86 -8.56 3.86
CA ASP A 62 -20.28 -8.51 2.47
C ASP A 62 -20.47 -7.06 1.95
N SER A 63 -20.52 -6.10 2.86
CA SER A 63 -20.74 -4.67 2.58
C SER A 63 -19.57 -3.82 3.01
N GLY A 64 -19.07 -2.95 2.09
CA GLY A 64 -18.03 -1.98 2.39
C GLY A 64 -18.41 -0.97 3.45
N GLU A 65 -19.70 -0.58 3.53
CA GLU A 65 -20.19 0.34 4.54
C GLU A 65 -20.09 -0.27 5.95
N ARG A 66 -20.51 -1.54 6.10
CA ARG A 66 -20.41 -2.26 7.38
C ARG A 66 -18.95 -2.47 7.78
N ALA A 67 -18.09 -2.89 6.85
CA ALA A 67 -16.66 -3.04 7.10
C ALA A 67 -16.03 -1.72 7.56
N SER A 68 -16.38 -0.62 6.91
CA SER A 68 -15.86 0.70 7.23
C SER A 68 -16.34 1.22 8.59
N SER A 69 -17.60 0.96 8.93
CA SER A 69 -18.16 1.31 10.24
C SER A 69 -17.45 0.54 11.34
N GLU A 70 -17.24 -0.77 11.15
CA GLU A 70 -16.55 -1.61 12.11
C GLU A 70 -15.07 -1.26 12.23
N ALA A 71 -14.37 -1.00 11.12
CA ALA A 71 -12.99 -0.55 11.15
C ALA A 71 -12.84 0.75 11.96
N ARG A 72 -13.75 1.71 11.79
CA ARG A 72 -13.78 2.94 12.62
C ARG A 72 -14.02 2.65 14.10
N ARG A 73 -14.91 1.70 14.42
CA ARG A 73 -15.16 1.28 15.81
C ARG A 73 -13.91 0.69 16.45
N LEU A 74 -13.19 -0.17 15.72
CA LEU A 74 -11.93 -0.79 16.15
C LEU A 74 -10.83 0.26 16.31
N GLN A 75 -10.71 1.18 15.36
CA GLN A 75 -9.74 2.27 15.43
C GLN A 75 -10.00 3.21 16.62
N ALA A 76 -11.27 3.46 16.94
CA ALA A 76 -11.64 4.23 18.15
C ALA A 76 -11.22 3.53 19.46
N LYS A 77 -11.10 2.21 19.46
CA LYS A 77 -10.53 1.40 20.56
C LYS A 77 -8.99 1.34 20.52
N GLY A 78 -8.35 1.98 19.53
CA GLY A 78 -6.91 1.99 19.35
C GLY A 78 -6.36 0.82 18.55
N VAL A 79 -7.22 -0.01 17.94
CA VAL A 79 -6.78 -1.08 17.03
C VAL A 79 -6.37 -0.45 15.68
N ARG A 80 -5.14 -0.64 15.28
CA ARG A 80 -4.66 -0.21 13.96
C ARG A 80 -5.03 -1.26 12.92
N CYS A 81 -6.01 -0.96 12.08
CA CYS A 81 -6.53 -1.89 11.08
C CYS A 81 -6.97 -1.16 9.80
N ILE A 82 -7.04 -1.90 8.72
CA ILE A 82 -7.54 -1.43 7.42
C ILE A 82 -8.52 -2.43 6.82
N VAL A 83 -9.28 -1.98 5.83
CA VAL A 83 -10.23 -2.82 5.10
C VAL A 83 -9.60 -3.30 3.80
N TRP A 84 -9.37 -4.59 3.68
CA TRP A 84 -9.04 -5.23 2.41
C TRP A 84 -10.31 -5.59 1.65
N GLN A 85 -10.36 -5.20 0.40
CA GLN A 85 -11.44 -5.61 -0.49
C GLN A 85 -10.99 -6.79 -1.36
N ARG A 86 -11.76 -7.86 -1.28
CA ARG A 86 -11.74 -9.02 -2.20
C ARG A 86 -13.18 -9.36 -2.59
N GLU A 87 -13.50 -10.64 -2.71
CA GLU A 87 -14.88 -11.11 -2.78
C GLU A 87 -15.71 -10.59 -1.59
N LYS A 88 -15.06 -10.54 -0.42
CA LYS A 88 -15.61 -9.96 0.81
C LYS A 88 -14.68 -8.86 1.35
N MET A 89 -15.24 -7.98 2.16
CA MET A 89 -14.49 -6.95 2.88
C MET A 89 -13.90 -7.55 4.14
N ARG A 90 -12.57 -7.53 4.30
CA ARG A 90 -11.85 -8.07 5.46
C ARG A 90 -11.17 -6.95 6.21
N ILE A 91 -11.32 -6.93 7.52
CA ILE A 91 -10.57 -6.00 8.39
C ILE A 91 -9.31 -6.71 8.84
N VAL A 92 -8.15 -6.12 8.56
CA VAL A 92 -6.82 -6.69 8.81
C VAL A 92 -6.00 -5.74 9.67
N SER A 93 -5.30 -6.28 10.68
CA SER A 93 -4.49 -5.50 11.63
C SER A 93 -2.99 -5.82 11.59
N SER A 94 -2.58 -6.96 11.03
CA SER A 94 -1.18 -7.35 10.90
C SER A 94 -0.96 -8.20 9.66
N VAL A 95 0.24 -8.16 9.10
CA VAL A 95 0.70 -9.02 8.01
C VAL A 95 2.11 -9.52 8.28
N ALA A 96 2.45 -10.70 7.75
CA ALA A 96 3.80 -11.27 7.83
C ALA A 96 4.03 -12.26 6.69
N PHE A 97 5.30 -12.62 6.42
CA PHE A 97 5.64 -13.68 5.46
C PHE A 97 5.44 -15.08 6.03
N THR A 98 5.41 -15.25 7.34
CA THR A 98 5.11 -16.51 8.00
C THR A 98 4.05 -16.33 9.07
N ARG A 99 3.35 -17.41 9.41
CA ARG A 99 2.30 -17.38 10.41
C ARG A 99 2.84 -17.00 11.80
N GLU A 100 4.04 -17.47 12.11
CA GLU A 100 4.71 -17.29 13.41
C GLU A 100 5.18 -15.85 13.62
N ALA A 101 5.46 -15.13 12.53
CA ALA A 101 5.90 -13.73 12.56
C ALA A 101 4.75 -12.72 12.71
N LEU A 102 3.48 -13.18 12.67
CA LEU A 102 2.32 -12.29 12.86
C LEU A 102 2.31 -11.67 14.26
N ASP A 103 2.14 -10.36 14.32
CA ASP A 103 1.95 -9.66 15.60
C ASP A 103 0.49 -9.75 16.06
N LEU A 104 0.21 -10.75 16.91
CA LEU A 104 -1.13 -10.98 17.45
C LEU A 104 -1.59 -9.88 18.41
N ASN A 105 -0.66 -9.09 18.98
CA ASN A 105 -0.99 -7.99 19.88
C ASN A 105 -1.73 -6.85 19.17
N THR A 106 -1.62 -6.76 17.85
CA THR A 106 -2.34 -5.75 17.05
C THR A 106 -3.85 -5.89 17.14
N ALA A 107 -4.37 -7.08 17.48
CA ALA A 107 -5.80 -7.31 17.70
C ALA A 107 -6.32 -6.68 19.01
N ARG A 108 -5.45 -6.36 19.98
CA ARG A 108 -5.81 -5.74 21.26
C ARG A 108 -6.98 -6.43 22.00
N GLY A 109 -6.99 -7.77 21.99
CA GLY A 109 -8.02 -8.57 22.65
C GLY A 109 -9.32 -8.76 21.83
N GLU A 110 -9.42 -8.21 20.63
CA GLU A 110 -10.50 -8.55 19.71
C GLU A 110 -10.27 -9.97 19.16
N GLU A 111 -11.36 -10.68 18.84
CA GLU A 111 -11.26 -11.99 18.18
C GLU A 111 -10.59 -11.85 16.80
N ALA A 112 -9.64 -12.74 16.52
CA ALA A 112 -8.84 -12.64 15.31
C ALA A 112 -8.54 -14.01 14.71
N TYR A 113 -8.47 -14.06 13.38
CA TYR A 113 -8.19 -15.26 12.61
C TYR A 113 -6.99 -15.05 11.70
N VAL A 114 -6.11 -16.03 11.64
CA VAL A 114 -4.99 -16.02 10.69
C VAL A 114 -5.49 -16.52 9.34
N ILE A 115 -5.34 -15.69 8.32
CA ILE A 115 -5.62 -16.08 6.94
C ILE A 115 -4.32 -16.08 6.13
N ARG A 116 -4.26 -16.95 5.14
CA ARG A 116 -3.22 -16.98 4.11
C ARG A 116 -3.74 -16.27 2.87
N ASP A 117 -2.92 -15.44 2.28
CA ASP A 117 -3.23 -14.69 1.08
C ASP A 117 -2.05 -14.71 0.10
N THR A 118 -2.33 -14.70 -1.20
CA THR A 118 -1.32 -14.67 -2.24
C THR A 118 -1.50 -13.42 -3.12
N MET A 119 -0.43 -12.67 -3.28
CA MET A 119 -0.30 -11.67 -4.33
C MET A 119 0.39 -12.33 -5.53
N GLU A 120 -0.36 -12.52 -6.60
CA GLU A 120 0.15 -13.16 -7.81
C GLU A 120 1.29 -12.37 -8.44
N ALA A 121 2.18 -13.07 -9.17
CA ALA A 121 3.18 -12.44 -10.00
C ALA A 121 2.53 -11.63 -11.14
N VAL A 122 3.10 -10.47 -11.44
CA VAL A 122 2.63 -9.64 -12.56
C VAL A 122 3.81 -9.37 -13.50
N PRO A 123 3.84 -10.02 -14.68
CA PRO A 123 4.81 -9.72 -15.71
C PRO A 123 4.43 -8.42 -16.42
N LEU A 124 5.41 -7.56 -16.62
CA LEU A 124 5.26 -6.25 -17.25
C LEU A 124 6.26 -6.10 -18.38
N ARG A 125 5.84 -5.48 -19.48
CA ARG A 125 6.72 -5.02 -20.55
C ARG A 125 6.75 -3.51 -20.52
N LEU A 126 7.93 -2.96 -20.25
CA LEU A 126 8.15 -1.52 -20.19
C LEU A 126 8.83 -1.07 -21.47
N SER A 127 8.37 0.03 -22.06
CA SER A 127 8.97 0.62 -23.25
C SER A 127 9.08 2.12 -23.05
N CYS A 128 10.29 2.62 -22.82
CA CYS A 128 10.58 4.04 -22.58
C CYS A 128 12.07 4.36 -22.83
N GLY A 129 12.48 5.62 -22.75
CA GLY A 129 13.88 6.03 -22.82
C GLY A 129 14.72 5.43 -21.69
N ALA A 130 16.02 5.23 -21.90
CA ALA A 130 16.89 4.52 -20.95
C ALA A 130 16.88 5.12 -19.53
N PRO A 131 17.01 6.45 -19.31
CA PRO A 131 16.96 7.01 -17.97
C PRO A 131 15.58 6.92 -17.34
N GLU A 132 14.53 6.99 -18.15
CA GLU A 132 13.13 6.87 -17.72
C GLU A 132 12.81 5.44 -17.31
N LEU A 133 13.34 4.45 -18.02
CA LEU A 133 13.11 3.04 -17.75
C LEU A 133 13.58 2.65 -16.35
N ALA A 134 14.78 3.08 -15.95
CA ALA A 134 15.31 2.82 -14.62
C ALA A 134 14.43 3.45 -13.52
N ALA A 135 13.97 4.68 -13.73
CA ALA A 135 13.10 5.37 -12.78
C ALA A 135 11.74 4.69 -12.64
N VAL A 136 11.14 4.26 -13.76
CA VAL A 136 9.86 3.52 -13.77
C VAL A 136 10.00 2.17 -13.08
N GLN A 137 11.06 1.41 -13.36
CA GLN A 137 11.34 0.14 -12.69
C GLN A 137 11.48 0.34 -11.18
N THR A 138 12.33 1.27 -10.75
CA THR A 138 12.52 1.59 -9.34
C THR A 138 11.20 1.92 -8.65
N LEU A 139 10.37 2.77 -9.25
CA LEU A 139 9.10 3.16 -8.66
C LEU A 139 8.12 1.99 -8.54
N LEU A 140 8.04 1.11 -9.56
CA LEU A 140 7.16 -0.06 -9.56
C LEU A 140 7.60 -1.13 -8.54
N GLU A 141 8.90 -1.29 -8.34
CA GLU A 141 9.48 -2.26 -7.39
C GLU A 141 9.46 -1.74 -5.94
N THR A 142 9.39 -0.43 -5.74
CA THR A 142 9.46 0.18 -4.41
C THR A 142 8.45 -0.39 -3.41
N PRO A 143 7.15 -0.54 -3.72
CA PRO A 143 6.19 -1.10 -2.75
C PRO A 143 6.57 -2.50 -2.24
N ASP A 144 7.00 -3.39 -3.14
CA ASP A 144 7.42 -4.75 -2.77
C ASP A 144 8.71 -4.78 -1.96
N SER A 145 9.69 -3.95 -2.33
CA SER A 145 10.93 -3.77 -1.59
C SER A 145 10.67 -3.26 -0.18
N VAL A 146 9.86 -2.22 -0.05
CA VAL A 146 9.48 -1.62 1.24
C VAL A 146 8.72 -2.62 2.11
N LEU A 147 7.75 -3.35 1.53
CA LEU A 147 7.03 -4.40 2.27
C LEU A 147 8.00 -5.44 2.82
N THR A 148 8.98 -5.86 2.03
CA THR A 148 10.00 -6.83 2.47
C THR A 148 10.80 -6.28 3.64
N ARG A 149 11.33 -5.06 3.54
CA ARG A 149 12.10 -4.38 4.60
C ARG A 149 11.29 -4.22 5.89
N LEU A 150 10.00 -3.86 5.77
CA LEU A 150 9.10 -3.76 6.93
C LEU A 150 8.91 -5.09 7.64
N LEU A 151 8.76 -6.18 6.89
CA LEU A 151 8.48 -7.51 7.43
C LEU A 151 9.73 -8.24 7.94
N THR A 152 10.92 -7.93 7.43
CA THR A 152 12.19 -8.44 7.98
C THR A 152 12.58 -7.73 9.28
N GLY A 153 12.21 -6.47 9.44
CA GLY A 153 12.43 -5.72 10.68
C GLY A 153 13.90 -5.34 10.98
N GLU A 154 14.79 -5.45 9.98
CA GLU A 154 16.24 -5.32 10.16
C GLU A 154 16.72 -3.86 10.31
N GLU A 155 15.93 -2.90 9.85
CA GLU A 155 16.30 -1.47 9.83
C GLU A 155 15.23 -0.58 10.46
N PRO A 156 15.57 0.64 10.94
CA PRO A 156 14.59 1.57 11.49
C PRO A 156 13.52 1.98 10.49
N LEU A 157 12.28 2.18 10.96
CA LEU A 157 11.18 2.64 10.10
C LEU A 157 11.47 4.02 9.48
N SER A 158 12.16 4.91 10.20
CA SER A 158 12.58 6.23 9.72
C SER A 158 13.43 6.16 8.45
N ASP A 159 14.32 5.19 8.36
CA ASP A 159 15.25 5.05 7.23
C ASP A 159 14.48 4.56 5.99
N ILE A 160 13.57 3.61 6.20
CA ILE A 160 12.64 3.17 5.12
C ILE A 160 11.83 4.36 4.59
N LEU A 161 11.30 5.22 5.48
CA LEU A 161 10.52 6.38 5.07
C LEU A 161 11.35 7.39 4.27
N ALA A 162 12.59 7.66 4.71
CA ALA A 162 13.49 8.56 4.00
C ALA A 162 13.77 8.08 2.57
N ASP A 163 14.02 6.79 2.38
CA ASP A 163 14.24 6.20 1.07
C ASP A 163 13.01 6.30 0.17
N VAL A 164 11.83 5.96 0.71
CA VAL A 164 10.56 6.06 -0.05
C VAL A 164 10.27 7.49 -0.45
N MET A 165 10.49 8.46 0.43
CA MET A 165 10.33 9.88 0.11
C MET A 165 11.28 10.33 -0.98
N SER A 166 12.53 9.85 -0.97
CA SER A 166 13.50 10.13 -2.02
C SER A 166 13.02 9.62 -3.37
N VAL A 167 12.56 8.36 -3.45
CA VAL A 167 12.03 7.76 -4.68
C VAL A 167 10.79 8.51 -5.17
N ALA A 168 9.85 8.79 -4.29
CA ALA A 168 8.62 9.52 -4.63
C ALA A 168 8.92 10.94 -5.13
N GLY A 169 9.87 11.63 -4.50
CA GLY A 169 10.30 12.97 -4.89
C GLY A 169 10.98 13.00 -6.27
N GLN A 170 11.84 12.04 -6.55
CA GLN A 170 12.48 11.89 -7.87
C GLN A 170 11.43 11.59 -8.95
N ALA A 171 10.48 10.71 -8.64
CA ALA A 171 9.42 10.34 -9.54
C ALA A 171 8.51 11.53 -9.90
N ALA A 172 8.11 12.36 -8.94
CA ALA A 172 7.21 13.47 -9.13
C ALA A 172 7.74 14.52 -10.16
N GLY A 173 9.07 14.62 -10.32
CA GLY A 173 9.70 15.53 -11.27
C GLY A 173 9.93 14.96 -12.68
N SER A 174 9.78 13.65 -12.87
CA SER A 174 10.32 12.97 -14.06
C SER A 174 9.28 12.74 -15.18
N HIS A 175 8.03 12.44 -14.87
CA HIS A 175 7.03 12.00 -15.84
C HIS A 175 5.61 12.48 -15.51
N PRO A 176 5.32 13.79 -15.64
CA PRO A 176 4.02 14.36 -15.30
C PRO A 176 2.88 13.83 -16.19
N ASP A 177 3.19 13.33 -17.39
CA ASP A 177 2.20 12.87 -18.36
C ASP A 177 1.76 11.41 -18.16
N ASN A 178 2.44 10.64 -17.30
CA ASN A 178 2.05 9.28 -16.99
C ASN A 178 1.22 9.22 -15.69
N ALA A 179 -0.09 9.03 -15.86
CA ALA A 179 -1.03 9.07 -14.72
C ALA A 179 -0.74 8.02 -13.63
N LEU A 180 -0.34 6.79 -13.98
CA LEU A 180 0.00 5.79 -12.95
C LEU A 180 1.28 6.17 -12.22
N TYR A 181 2.30 6.54 -12.96
CA TYR A 181 3.58 6.91 -12.40
C TYR A 181 3.40 8.04 -11.37
N THR A 182 2.69 9.11 -11.78
CA THR A 182 2.34 10.22 -10.90
C THR A 182 1.52 9.78 -9.69
N GLN A 183 0.55 8.90 -9.91
CA GLN A 183 -0.33 8.43 -8.84
C GLN A 183 0.38 7.50 -7.86
N LEU A 184 1.28 6.63 -8.33
CA LEU A 184 2.07 5.77 -7.47
C LEU A 184 3.06 6.59 -6.63
N ALA A 185 3.75 7.56 -7.25
CA ALA A 185 4.62 8.49 -6.53
C ALA A 185 3.86 9.26 -5.44
N GLN A 186 2.69 9.78 -5.76
CA GLN A 186 1.83 10.47 -4.80
C GLN A 186 1.32 9.55 -3.70
N SER A 187 1.00 8.29 -4.02
CA SER A 187 0.55 7.29 -3.03
C SER A 187 1.68 6.95 -2.05
N LEU A 188 2.91 6.81 -2.51
CA LEU A 188 4.08 6.59 -1.68
C LEU A 188 4.36 7.81 -0.77
N ALA A 189 4.31 9.02 -1.30
CA ALA A 189 4.47 10.24 -0.50
C ALA A 189 3.38 10.36 0.59
N ASN A 190 2.13 10.10 0.24
CA ASN A 190 1.02 10.10 1.20
C ASN A 190 1.16 9.00 2.25
N TRP A 191 1.67 7.82 1.86
CA TRP A 191 1.97 6.75 2.80
C TRP A 191 3.06 7.16 3.79
N CYS A 192 4.14 7.80 3.35
CA CYS A 192 5.18 8.33 4.24
C CYS A 192 4.60 9.33 5.24
N ALA A 193 3.85 10.33 4.77
CA ALA A 193 3.24 11.33 5.65
C ALA A 193 2.27 10.71 6.68
N LEU A 194 1.59 9.61 6.31
CA LEU A 194 0.77 8.85 7.24
C LEU A 194 1.62 8.14 8.30
N MET A 195 2.74 7.52 7.89
CA MET A 195 3.61 6.79 8.82
C MET A 195 4.35 7.72 9.78
N GLU A 196 4.82 8.89 9.34
CA GLU A 196 5.38 9.92 10.20
C GLU A 196 4.44 10.27 11.35
N ARG A 197 3.17 10.57 11.05
CA ARG A 197 2.14 10.84 12.08
C ARG A 197 1.88 9.62 12.97
N THR A 198 1.90 8.41 12.40
CA THR A 198 1.70 7.19 13.17
C THR A 198 2.83 6.98 14.18
N MET A 199 4.07 7.28 13.81
CA MET A 199 5.24 7.20 14.68
C MET A 199 5.19 8.23 15.83
N GLU A 200 4.58 9.40 15.61
CA GLU A 200 4.36 10.38 16.67
C GLU A 200 3.32 9.91 17.71
N GLU A 201 2.38 9.04 17.32
CA GLU A 201 1.26 8.61 18.14
C GLU A 201 1.46 7.24 18.81
N THR A 202 2.42 6.42 18.33
CA THR A 202 2.58 5.02 18.75
C THR A 202 4.05 4.64 18.90
N ASP A 203 4.30 3.50 19.54
CA ASP A 203 5.63 2.89 19.57
C ASP A 203 6.01 2.37 18.16
N GLU A 204 7.32 2.23 17.93
CA GLU A 204 7.88 1.85 16.64
C GLU A 204 7.36 0.50 16.14
N ARG A 205 7.18 -0.49 17.02
CA ARG A 205 6.67 -1.81 16.66
C ARG A 205 5.25 -1.71 16.11
N SER A 206 4.38 -0.97 16.79
CA SER A 206 2.99 -0.75 16.36
C SER A 206 2.93 0.06 15.06
N ALA A 207 3.79 1.08 14.92
CA ALA A 207 3.90 1.86 13.69
C ALA A 207 4.36 0.98 12.52
N ARG A 208 5.39 0.14 12.71
CA ARG A 208 5.92 -0.79 11.71
C ARG A 208 4.87 -1.82 11.27
N SER A 209 4.14 -2.43 12.22
CA SER A 209 3.07 -3.38 11.89
C SER A 209 1.99 -2.72 11.03
N TYR A 210 1.59 -1.50 11.39
CA TYR A 210 0.62 -0.74 10.60
C TYR A 210 1.16 -0.31 9.23
N ALA A 211 2.44 0.08 9.16
CA ALA A 211 3.12 0.38 7.91
C ALA A 211 3.13 -0.84 6.97
N ALA A 212 3.39 -2.04 7.50
CA ALA A 212 3.37 -3.26 6.71
C ALA A 212 1.98 -3.59 6.15
N VAL A 213 0.91 -3.45 6.95
CA VAL A 213 -0.48 -3.68 6.50
C VAL A 213 -0.87 -2.69 5.41
N THR A 214 -0.54 -1.41 5.57
CA THR A 214 -0.86 -0.36 4.60
C THR A 214 -0.04 -0.50 3.31
N MET A 215 1.26 -0.83 3.40
CA MET A 215 2.11 -1.08 2.24
C MET A 215 1.68 -2.35 1.49
N CYS A 216 1.33 -3.42 2.19
CA CYS A 216 0.76 -4.62 1.59
C CYS A 216 -0.52 -4.31 0.80
N THR A 217 -1.36 -3.40 1.30
CA THR A 217 -2.53 -2.93 0.56
C THR A 217 -2.14 -2.22 -0.72
N LEU A 218 -1.15 -1.33 -0.67
CA LEU A 218 -0.65 -0.62 -1.85
C LEU A 218 -0.08 -1.60 -2.89
N CYS A 219 0.72 -2.60 -2.46
CA CYS A 219 1.22 -3.67 -3.34
C CYS A 219 0.08 -4.41 -4.06
N ARG A 220 -1.00 -4.70 -3.36
CA ARG A 220 -2.17 -5.41 -3.91
C ARG A 220 -2.94 -4.56 -4.91
N GLU A 221 -3.22 -3.31 -4.57
CA GLU A 221 -3.94 -2.39 -5.46
C GLU A 221 -3.12 -2.11 -6.73
N LEU A 222 -1.79 -1.95 -6.61
CA LEU A 222 -0.90 -1.81 -7.75
C LEU A 222 -0.99 -3.02 -8.68
N ARG A 223 -0.89 -4.26 -8.15
CA ARG A 223 -0.99 -5.48 -8.97
C ARG A 223 -2.34 -5.60 -9.66
N LEU A 224 -3.44 -5.34 -8.97
CA LEU A 224 -4.77 -5.35 -9.55
C LEU A 224 -4.92 -4.31 -10.68
N ALA A 225 -4.36 -3.13 -10.50
CA ALA A 225 -4.35 -2.10 -11.54
C ALA A 225 -3.59 -2.58 -12.78
N LEU A 226 -2.39 -3.13 -12.59
CA LEU A 226 -1.54 -3.63 -13.67
C LEU A 226 -2.15 -4.82 -14.41
N GLN A 227 -2.80 -5.76 -13.71
CA GLN A 227 -3.49 -6.91 -14.34
C GLN A 227 -4.68 -6.51 -15.19
N ASN A 228 -5.47 -5.53 -14.74
CA ASN A 228 -6.64 -5.06 -15.47
C ASN A 228 -6.27 -4.36 -16.78
N THR A 229 -5.07 -3.80 -16.88
CA THR A 229 -4.58 -3.13 -18.09
C THR A 229 -3.98 -4.08 -19.12
N ALA A 230 -3.45 -5.22 -18.67
CA ALA A 230 -2.91 -6.23 -19.56
C ALA A 230 -4.03 -7.01 -20.33
N GLN A 231 -5.29 -6.87 -19.92
CA GLN A 231 -6.45 -7.56 -20.51
C GLN A 231 -7.30 -6.66 -21.44
N SER A 232 -7.00 -5.38 -21.53
CA SER A 232 -7.66 -4.39 -22.42
C SER A 232 -6.84 -4.10 -23.67
#